data_60203fe0712c0245b3eb8b251f63a8c8
#
_entry.id   60203fe0712c0245b3eb8b251f63a8c8
#
_cell.length_a   1.000
_cell.length_b   1.000
_cell.length_c   1.000
_cell.angle_alpha   90.00
_cell.angle_beta   90.00
_cell.angle_gamma   90.00
#
_symmetry.space_group_name_H-M   'P 1'
#
loop_
_entity.id
_entity.type
_entity.pdbx_description
1 polymer ?
#
loop_
_entity_poly.entity_id
_entity_poly.type
_entity_poly.pdbx_seq_one_letter_code
_entity_poly.pdbx_strand_id
1 'polypeptide(L)'
;GAMTMSETWTAVGQIPLLVAALAAVHLPLGAYLAHVYTSPRHLRVERLGYRVMRVDADAEQRWTSYLFSLLGFSLVSLLALYTLGRLQEHLPMNLGVSAFDPAGAWNTAVSFVSNTNWQWYSGEAAAGHLFQMVGLAVQNFVSAAVGISVAIALVRGFARSGTDGRVGNFWADL
;
A
#
# COMPACT_ATOMS: atom_id res chain seq x y z
N GLY A 1 -15.96 -7.07 34.12
CA GLY A 1 -17.38 -7.32 34.11
C GLY A 1 -17.66 -8.53 33.23
N ALA A 2 -18.56 -9.43 33.64
CA ALA A 2 -18.99 -10.55 32.81
C ALA A 2 -19.76 -10.00 31.58
N MET A 3 -19.44 -10.52 30.39
CA MET A 3 -20.19 -10.20 29.17
C MET A 3 -21.66 -10.61 29.35
N THR A 4 -22.57 -9.77 28.88
CA THR A 4 -23.99 -10.12 28.88
C THR A 4 -24.27 -11.25 27.89
N MET A 5 -25.37 -12.02 28.09
CA MET A 5 -25.73 -13.10 27.14
C MET A 5 -25.89 -12.59 25.71
N SER A 6 -26.40 -11.37 25.51
CA SER A 6 -26.56 -10.77 24.19
C SER A 6 -25.21 -10.47 23.52
N GLU A 7 -24.22 -9.98 24.27
CA GLU A 7 -22.87 -9.74 23.76
C GLU A 7 -22.19 -11.04 23.36
N THR A 8 -22.36 -12.10 24.13
CA THR A 8 -21.84 -13.42 23.79
C THR A 8 -22.43 -13.98 22.50
N TRP A 9 -23.75 -13.91 22.31
CA TRP A 9 -24.40 -14.35 21.06
C TRP A 9 -24.00 -13.51 19.86
N THR A 10 -23.84 -12.18 20.05
CA THR A 10 -23.35 -11.30 19.00
C THR A 10 -21.91 -11.66 18.59
N ALA A 11 -21.03 -11.87 19.55
CA ALA A 11 -19.63 -12.25 19.29
C ALA A 11 -19.54 -13.62 18.59
N VAL A 12 -20.32 -14.61 19.02
CA VAL A 12 -20.38 -15.94 18.39
C VAL A 12 -20.95 -15.88 16.97
N GLY A 13 -21.93 -15.01 16.71
CA GLY A 13 -22.54 -14.83 15.40
C GLY A 13 -21.62 -14.11 14.39
N GLN A 14 -20.74 -13.24 14.85
CA GLN A 14 -19.82 -12.49 13.98
C GLN A 14 -18.83 -13.40 13.23
N ILE A 15 -18.31 -14.44 13.88
CA ILE A 15 -17.33 -15.34 13.26
C ILE A 15 -17.93 -16.12 12.07
N PRO A 16 -19.08 -16.82 12.22
CA PRO A 16 -19.72 -17.47 11.07
C PRO A 16 -20.12 -16.51 9.96
N LEU A 17 -20.61 -15.31 10.31
CA LEU A 17 -20.96 -14.28 9.33
C LEU A 17 -19.73 -13.83 8.53
N LEU A 18 -18.60 -13.58 9.18
CA LEU A 18 -17.35 -13.24 8.52
C LEU A 18 -16.87 -14.37 7.58
N VAL A 19 -16.88 -15.61 8.07
CA VAL A 19 -16.52 -16.79 7.27
C VAL A 19 -17.42 -16.94 6.06
N ALA A 20 -18.75 -16.80 6.24
CA ALA A 20 -19.70 -16.87 5.16
C ALA A 20 -19.50 -15.74 4.12
N ALA A 21 -19.26 -14.51 4.58
CA ALA A 21 -18.95 -13.38 3.70
C ALA A 21 -17.67 -13.61 2.90
N LEU A 22 -16.58 -14.07 3.54
CA LEU A 22 -15.34 -14.42 2.87
C LEU A 22 -15.55 -15.57 1.86
N ALA A 23 -16.30 -16.61 2.24
CA ALA A 23 -16.64 -17.72 1.36
C ALA A 23 -17.49 -17.30 0.16
N ALA A 24 -18.36 -16.30 0.30
CA ALA A 24 -19.16 -15.77 -0.80
C ALA A 24 -18.33 -14.90 -1.78
N VAL A 25 -17.34 -14.15 -1.25
CA VAL A 25 -16.61 -13.14 -2.02
C VAL A 25 -15.32 -13.69 -2.66
N HIS A 26 -14.72 -14.75 -2.12
CA HIS A 26 -13.38 -15.20 -2.56
C HIS A 26 -13.32 -15.60 -4.04
N LEU A 27 -14.33 -16.28 -4.57
CA LEU A 27 -14.36 -16.67 -5.99
C LEU A 27 -14.50 -15.46 -6.93
N PRO A 28 -15.50 -14.57 -6.79
CA PRO A 28 -15.63 -13.42 -7.67
C PRO A 28 -14.46 -12.44 -7.52
N LEU A 29 -13.95 -12.23 -6.30
CA LEU A 29 -12.79 -11.38 -6.07
C LEU A 29 -11.51 -11.99 -6.68
N GLY A 30 -11.29 -13.29 -6.52
CA GLY A 30 -10.15 -13.99 -7.12
C GLY A 30 -10.19 -13.93 -8.65
N ALA A 31 -11.35 -14.14 -9.27
CA ALA A 31 -11.52 -14.01 -10.70
C ALA A 31 -11.28 -12.57 -11.19
N TYR A 32 -11.75 -11.59 -10.45
CA TYR A 32 -11.50 -10.18 -10.76
C TYR A 32 -10.00 -9.82 -10.68
N LEU A 33 -9.33 -10.22 -9.61
CA LEU A 33 -7.88 -10.00 -9.45
C LEU A 33 -7.10 -10.69 -10.58
N ALA A 34 -7.41 -11.95 -10.88
CA ALA A 34 -6.79 -12.66 -11.99
C ALA A 34 -6.99 -11.92 -13.32
N HIS A 35 -8.19 -11.41 -13.59
CA HIS A 35 -8.47 -10.62 -14.78
C HIS A 35 -7.64 -9.33 -14.83
N VAL A 36 -7.56 -8.59 -13.74
CA VAL A 36 -6.79 -7.33 -13.67
C VAL A 36 -5.31 -7.58 -13.95
N TYR A 37 -4.70 -8.57 -13.28
CA TYR A 37 -3.26 -8.83 -13.37
C TYR A 37 -2.83 -9.66 -14.60
N THR A 38 -3.77 -10.15 -15.38
CA THR A 38 -3.48 -10.85 -16.67
C THR A 38 -3.94 -10.06 -17.88
N SER A 39 -4.67 -8.96 -17.69
CA SER A 39 -5.18 -8.14 -18.78
C SER A 39 -4.06 -7.32 -19.44
N PRO A 40 -3.96 -7.31 -20.78
CA PRO A 40 -3.03 -6.42 -21.48
C PRO A 40 -3.54 -4.98 -21.61
N ARG A 41 -4.67 -4.66 -20.95
CA ARG A 41 -5.31 -3.34 -21.07
C ARG A 41 -4.83 -2.44 -19.97
N HIS A 42 -4.21 -1.34 -20.33
CA HIS A 42 -3.82 -0.26 -19.43
C HIS A 42 -4.79 0.92 -19.52
N LEU A 43 -5.12 1.52 -18.39
CA LEU A 43 -5.92 2.73 -18.33
C LEU A 43 -5.15 3.93 -18.91
N ARG A 44 -5.87 4.96 -19.35
CA ARG A 44 -5.23 6.17 -19.91
C ARG A 44 -4.32 6.86 -18.89
N VAL A 45 -4.71 6.86 -17.61
CA VAL A 45 -3.93 7.46 -16.52
C VAL A 45 -2.65 6.65 -16.27
N GLU A 46 -2.72 5.32 -16.28
CA GLU A 46 -1.57 4.43 -16.15
C GLU A 46 -0.55 4.68 -17.28
N ARG A 47 -1.03 4.75 -18.54
CA ARG A 47 -0.17 5.05 -19.70
C ARG A 47 0.54 6.41 -19.58
N LEU A 48 -0.15 7.42 -19.00
CA LEU A 48 0.48 8.71 -18.72
C LEU A 48 1.60 8.54 -17.67
N GLY A 49 1.34 7.79 -16.58
CA GLY A 49 2.32 7.46 -15.56
C GLY A 49 3.54 6.75 -16.13
N TYR A 50 3.34 5.69 -16.93
CA TYR A 50 4.43 4.96 -17.59
C TYR A 50 5.28 5.85 -18.50
N ARG A 51 4.63 6.75 -19.24
CA ARG A 51 5.34 7.72 -20.12
C ARG A 51 6.19 8.71 -19.31
N VAL A 52 5.65 9.22 -18.19
CA VAL A 52 6.38 10.16 -17.31
C VAL A 52 7.57 9.46 -16.65
N MET A 53 7.38 8.24 -16.19
CA MET A 53 8.42 7.44 -15.55
C MET A 53 9.38 6.76 -16.56
N ARG A 54 9.08 6.84 -17.86
CA ARG A 54 9.83 6.17 -18.95
C ARG A 54 9.92 4.65 -18.76
N VAL A 55 8.84 4.05 -18.30
CA VAL A 55 8.73 2.62 -18.04
C VAL A 55 8.00 1.97 -19.22
N ASP A 56 8.54 0.84 -19.69
CA ASP A 56 7.83 -0.06 -20.59
C ASP A 56 7.04 -1.08 -19.74
N ALA A 57 5.73 -0.88 -19.66
CA ALA A 57 4.84 -1.69 -18.83
C ALA A 57 4.70 -3.13 -19.36
N ASP A 58 4.92 -3.36 -20.64
CA ASP A 58 4.81 -4.69 -21.29
C ASP A 58 6.11 -5.52 -21.15
N ALA A 59 7.21 -4.88 -20.72
CA ALA A 59 8.49 -5.57 -20.51
C ALA A 59 8.49 -6.36 -19.21
N GLU A 60 8.65 -7.67 -19.28
CA GLU A 60 8.81 -8.50 -18.09
C GLU A 60 10.17 -8.30 -17.42
N GLN A 61 10.16 -7.99 -16.14
CA GLN A 61 11.34 -7.83 -15.31
C GLN A 61 11.79 -9.16 -14.71
N ARG A 62 13.10 -9.33 -14.60
CA ARG A 62 13.68 -10.37 -13.74
C ARG A 62 13.40 -10.01 -12.27
N TRP A 63 13.36 -11.02 -11.40
CA TRP A 63 13.10 -10.82 -9.96
C TRP A 63 14.02 -9.77 -9.32
N THR A 64 15.29 -9.67 -9.76
CA THR A 64 16.24 -8.66 -9.26
C THR A 64 15.83 -7.25 -9.67
N SER A 65 15.48 -7.03 -10.95
CA SER A 65 15.01 -5.73 -11.42
C SER A 65 13.72 -5.32 -10.78
N TYR A 66 12.80 -6.27 -10.57
CA TYR A 66 11.55 -6.06 -9.85
C TYR A 66 11.82 -5.63 -8.40
N LEU A 67 12.72 -6.34 -7.71
CA LEU A 67 13.11 -6.02 -6.33
C LEU A 67 13.72 -4.61 -6.23
N PHE A 68 14.65 -4.24 -7.14
CA PHE A 68 15.23 -2.91 -7.12
C PHE A 68 14.21 -1.81 -7.44
N SER A 69 13.25 -2.05 -8.33
CA SER A 69 12.15 -1.11 -8.59
C SER A 69 11.30 -0.90 -7.33
N LEU A 70 10.93 -1.98 -6.65
CA LEU A 70 10.17 -1.97 -5.41
C LEU A 70 10.92 -1.24 -4.28
N LEU A 71 12.18 -1.59 -4.04
CA LEU A 71 12.98 -0.95 -2.98
C LEU A 71 13.24 0.52 -3.29
N GLY A 72 13.52 0.87 -4.54
CA GLY A 72 13.72 2.26 -4.98
C GLY A 72 12.45 3.08 -4.79
N PHE A 73 11.29 2.57 -5.20
CA PHE A 73 10.01 3.21 -4.99
C PHE A 73 9.69 3.40 -3.51
N SER A 74 9.90 2.36 -2.69
CA SER A 74 9.68 2.42 -1.25
C SER A 74 10.60 3.44 -0.56
N LEU A 75 11.88 3.50 -0.98
CA LEU A 75 12.82 4.49 -0.46
C LEU A 75 12.41 5.93 -0.82
N VAL A 76 11.99 6.17 -2.06
CA VAL A 76 11.49 7.49 -2.48
C VAL A 76 10.24 7.88 -1.68
N SER A 77 9.30 6.96 -1.51
CA SER A 77 8.09 7.17 -0.71
C SER A 77 8.43 7.49 0.76
N LEU A 78 9.39 6.76 1.34
CA LEU A 78 9.86 6.98 2.71
C LEU A 78 10.49 8.36 2.87
N LEU A 79 11.39 8.75 1.97
CA LEU A 79 12.05 10.06 2.01
C LEU A 79 11.04 11.20 1.76
N ALA A 80 10.07 11.01 0.88
CA ALA A 80 9.02 11.98 0.63
C ALA A 80 8.15 12.18 1.88
N LEU A 81 7.70 11.09 2.51
CA LEU A 81 6.87 11.18 3.71
C LEU A 81 7.65 11.73 4.91
N TYR A 82 8.90 11.33 5.08
CA TYR A 82 9.81 11.91 6.07
C TYR A 82 9.93 13.43 5.89
N THR A 83 10.19 13.88 4.67
CA THR A 83 10.35 15.30 4.34
C THR A 83 9.06 16.07 4.60
N LEU A 84 7.90 15.53 4.21
CA LEU A 84 6.60 16.13 4.49
C LEU A 84 6.38 16.31 5.99
N GLY A 85 6.69 15.32 6.82
CA GLY A 85 6.57 15.40 8.28
C GLY A 85 7.53 16.43 8.89
N ARG A 86 8.75 16.55 8.34
CA ARG A 86 9.73 17.56 8.76
C ARG A 86 9.38 18.98 8.36
N LEU A 87 8.62 19.15 7.29
CA LEU A 87 8.23 20.44 6.73
C LEU A 87 6.79 20.84 7.02
N GLN A 88 6.02 20.02 7.77
CA GLN A 88 4.57 20.23 7.90
C GLN A 88 4.20 21.59 8.49
N GLU A 89 5.03 22.18 9.36
CA GLU A 89 4.80 23.52 9.93
C GLU A 89 4.79 24.65 8.89
N HIS A 90 5.46 24.42 7.74
CA HIS A 90 5.53 25.37 6.63
C HIS A 90 4.51 25.09 5.52
N LEU A 91 3.80 23.97 5.60
CA LEU A 91 2.82 23.58 4.60
C LEU A 91 1.48 24.31 4.83
N PRO A 92 0.70 24.57 3.75
CA PRO A 92 -0.65 25.09 3.90
C PRO A 92 -1.52 24.07 4.68
N MET A 93 -2.54 24.58 5.36
CA MET A 93 -3.46 23.78 6.21
C MET A 93 -2.75 23.02 7.33
N ASN A 94 -1.68 23.59 7.87
CA ASN A 94 -0.89 22.96 8.94
C ASN A 94 -1.56 23.03 10.34
N LEU A 95 -2.65 23.79 10.50
CA LEU A 95 -3.36 23.97 11.78
C LEU A 95 -2.52 24.54 12.93
N GLY A 96 -1.37 25.13 12.62
CA GLY A 96 -0.44 25.65 13.63
C GLY A 96 0.37 24.56 14.36
N VAL A 97 0.38 23.32 13.82
CA VAL A 97 1.20 22.24 14.39
C VAL A 97 2.67 22.42 14.03
N SER A 98 3.56 22.01 14.94
CA SER A 98 5.01 22.03 14.72
C SER A 98 5.45 20.90 13.80
N ALA A 99 6.66 21.04 13.24
CA ALA A 99 7.31 19.94 12.53
C ALA A 99 7.50 18.72 13.45
N PHE A 100 7.37 17.53 12.92
CA PHE A 100 7.78 16.34 13.65
C PHE A 100 9.29 16.40 13.92
N ASP A 101 9.72 15.92 15.09
CA ASP A 101 11.14 15.72 15.36
C ASP A 101 11.73 14.67 14.40
N PRO A 102 13.05 14.61 14.20
CA PRO A 102 13.66 13.70 13.22
C PRO A 102 13.32 12.23 13.46
N ALA A 103 13.29 11.79 14.72
CA ALA A 103 12.99 10.40 15.06
C ALA A 103 11.51 10.09 14.82
N GLY A 104 10.61 10.99 15.20
CA GLY A 104 9.17 10.87 14.97
C GLY A 104 8.78 10.88 13.49
N ALA A 105 9.39 11.76 12.69
CA ALA A 105 9.18 11.80 11.26
C ALA A 105 9.65 10.50 10.57
N TRP A 106 10.82 10.00 10.97
CA TRP A 106 11.36 8.73 10.46
C TRP A 106 10.47 7.55 10.83
N ASN A 107 10.09 7.47 12.10
CA ASN A 107 9.20 6.46 12.64
C ASN A 107 7.87 6.41 11.88
N THR A 108 7.24 7.56 11.65
CA THR A 108 6.01 7.70 10.89
C THR A 108 6.21 7.25 9.43
N ALA A 109 7.26 7.69 8.78
CA ALA A 109 7.55 7.35 7.39
C ALA A 109 7.74 5.82 7.22
N VAL A 110 8.53 5.18 8.08
CA VAL A 110 8.72 3.72 8.05
C VAL A 110 7.42 2.98 8.30
N SER A 111 6.63 3.43 9.29
CA SER A 111 5.35 2.81 9.62
C SER A 111 4.37 2.79 8.44
N PHE A 112 4.19 3.92 7.77
CA PHE A 112 3.24 4.05 6.66
C PHE A 112 3.76 3.40 5.36
N VAL A 113 5.05 3.44 5.10
CA VAL A 113 5.64 2.78 3.91
C VAL A 113 5.62 1.27 4.04
N SER A 114 5.80 0.73 5.25
CA SER A 114 5.68 -0.71 5.52
C SER A 114 4.25 -1.21 5.67
N ASN A 115 3.25 -0.35 5.48
CA ASN A 115 1.82 -0.62 5.66
C ASN A 115 1.45 -1.14 7.07
N THR A 116 2.21 -0.73 8.08
CA THR A 116 1.95 -1.09 9.49
C THR A 116 1.03 -0.08 10.15
N ASN A 117 1.14 1.19 9.78
CA ASN A 117 0.26 2.32 10.14
C ASN A 117 0.14 2.59 11.65
N TRP A 118 1.08 2.16 12.47
CA TRP A 118 1.11 2.52 13.87
C TRP A 118 1.61 3.95 14.05
N GLN A 119 1.08 4.64 15.04
CA GLN A 119 1.35 6.05 15.32
C GLN A 119 1.76 6.20 16.79
N TRP A 120 2.79 7.01 17.03
CA TRP A 120 3.23 7.43 18.36
C TRP A 120 2.61 8.76 18.79
N TYR A 121 1.87 9.41 17.91
CA TYR A 121 1.22 10.70 18.08
C TYR A 121 -0.29 10.59 17.85
N SER A 122 -1.04 11.59 18.35
CA SER A 122 -2.45 11.78 17.98
C SER A 122 -2.52 12.63 16.70
N GLY A 123 -3.11 12.09 15.65
CA GLY A 123 -3.18 12.77 14.35
C GLY A 123 -3.89 14.12 14.41
N GLU A 124 -4.93 14.22 15.24
CA GLU A 124 -5.75 15.41 15.39
C GLU A 124 -4.97 16.57 16.03
N ALA A 125 -3.99 16.28 16.89
CA ALA A 125 -3.23 17.27 17.65
C ALA A 125 -1.86 17.58 17.06
N ALA A 126 -1.26 16.65 16.29
CA ALA A 126 0.14 16.74 15.88
C ALA A 126 0.37 16.72 14.37
N ALA A 127 -0.66 16.46 13.56
CA ALA A 127 -0.53 16.36 12.12
C ALA A 127 -1.43 17.36 11.38
N GLY A 128 -0.83 18.21 10.55
CA GLY A 128 -1.56 19.15 9.69
C GLY A 128 -2.39 18.43 8.62
N HIS A 129 -3.48 19.06 8.16
CA HIS A 129 -4.38 18.44 7.17
C HIS A 129 -3.68 18.03 5.88
N LEU A 130 -2.81 18.88 5.34
CA LEU A 130 -2.10 18.55 4.11
C LEU A 130 -1.18 17.33 4.30
N PHE A 131 -0.47 17.25 5.43
CA PHE A 131 0.36 16.09 5.77
C PHE A 131 -0.48 14.81 5.87
N GLN A 132 -1.65 14.89 6.53
CA GLN A 132 -2.56 13.74 6.64
C GLN A 132 -3.11 13.29 5.28
N MET A 133 -3.52 14.25 4.42
CA MET A 133 -4.16 13.94 3.14
C MET A 133 -3.15 13.49 2.07
N VAL A 134 -2.10 14.27 1.84
CA VAL A 134 -1.12 14.04 0.76
C VAL A 134 -0.01 13.07 1.22
N GLY A 135 0.31 13.08 2.49
CA GLY A 135 1.29 12.14 3.07
C GLY A 135 0.63 10.83 3.47
N LEU A 136 -0.05 10.83 4.61
CA LEU A 136 -0.49 9.59 5.27
C LEU A 136 -1.56 8.83 4.48
N ALA A 137 -2.61 9.53 4.02
CA ALA A 137 -3.70 8.87 3.29
C ALA A 137 -3.22 8.31 1.95
N VAL A 138 -2.45 9.08 1.18
CA VAL A 138 -1.86 8.59 -0.09
C VAL A 138 -0.96 7.39 0.16
N GLN A 139 -0.11 7.45 1.21
CA GLN A 139 0.80 6.35 1.51
C GLN A 139 0.06 5.08 1.96
N ASN A 140 -1.08 5.17 2.62
CA ASN A 140 -1.92 4.03 2.95
C ASN A 140 -2.35 3.22 1.71
N PHE A 141 -2.77 3.90 0.64
CA PHE A 141 -3.12 3.24 -0.63
C PHE A 141 -1.89 2.70 -1.35
N VAL A 142 -0.84 3.51 -1.42
CA VAL A 142 0.41 3.16 -2.12
C VAL A 142 1.09 1.96 -1.48
N SER A 143 1.21 1.92 -0.16
CA SER A 143 1.85 0.79 0.54
C SER A 143 1.04 -0.50 0.43
N ALA A 144 -0.29 -0.42 0.41
CA ALA A 144 -1.15 -1.56 0.13
C ALA A 144 -0.95 -2.09 -1.30
N ALA A 145 -0.87 -1.19 -2.30
CA ALA A 145 -0.60 -1.55 -3.68
C ALA A 145 0.78 -2.24 -3.84
N VAL A 146 1.82 -1.71 -3.17
CA VAL A 146 3.15 -2.37 -3.11
C VAL A 146 3.03 -3.79 -2.53
N GLY A 147 2.28 -3.97 -1.45
CA GLY A 147 2.06 -5.28 -0.84
C GLY A 147 1.39 -6.28 -1.79
N ILE A 148 0.38 -5.83 -2.54
CA ILE A 148 -0.30 -6.65 -3.55
C ILE A 148 0.67 -6.99 -4.70
N SER A 149 1.46 -6.04 -5.18
CA SER A 149 2.47 -6.26 -6.22
C SER A 149 3.47 -7.34 -5.82
N VAL A 150 3.94 -7.34 -4.56
CA VAL A 150 4.81 -8.40 -4.01
C VAL A 150 4.11 -9.75 -4.00
N ALA A 151 2.85 -9.80 -3.57
CA ALA A 151 2.08 -11.05 -3.55
C ALA A 151 1.91 -11.63 -4.97
N ILE A 152 1.60 -10.80 -5.96
CA ILE A 152 1.47 -11.21 -7.37
C ILE A 152 2.80 -11.69 -7.94
N ALA A 153 3.92 -11.00 -7.66
CA ALA A 153 5.25 -11.45 -8.07
C ALA A 153 5.61 -12.81 -7.47
N LEU A 154 5.26 -13.03 -6.19
CA LEU A 154 5.47 -14.31 -5.51
C LEU A 154 4.63 -15.44 -6.14
N VAL A 155 3.34 -15.20 -6.40
CA VAL A 155 2.47 -16.16 -7.08
C VAL A 155 3.01 -16.51 -8.46
N ARG A 156 3.44 -15.52 -9.25
CA ARG A 156 4.06 -15.76 -10.57
C ARG A 156 5.36 -16.55 -10.44
N GLY A 157 6.18 -16.26 -9.43
CA GLY A 157 7.42 -16.99 -9.16
C GLY A 157 7.17 -18.49 -8.91
N PHE A 158 6.15 -18.82 -8.13
CA PHE A 158 5.76 -20.22 -7.90
C PHE A 158 5.10 -20.87 -9.12
N ALA A 159 4.21 -20.16 -9.80
CA ALA A 159 3.47 -20.70 -10.95
C ALA A 159 4.38 -20.93 -12.18
N ARG A 160 5.43 -20.16 -12.34
CA ARG A 160 6.37 -20.21 -13.47
C ARG A 160 7.70 -20.86 -13.10
N SER A 161 7.70 -21.83 -12.17
CA SER A 161 8.90 -22.55 -11.75
C SER A 161 9.62 -23.18 -12.96
N GLY A 162 10.91 -22.88 -13.13
CA GLY A 162 11.72 -23.38 -14.25
C GLY A 162 11.90 -22.42 -15.42
N THR A 163 11.33 -21.22 -15.38
CA THR A 163 11.56 -20.17 -16.37
C THR A 163 12.75 -19.27 -15.97
N ASP A 164 13.10 -18.31 -16.80
CA ASP A 164 14.27 -17.42 -16.72
C ASP A 164 14.25 -16.38 -15.55
N GLY A 165 13.43 -16.63 -14.53
CA GLY A 165 13.32 -15.79 -13.32
C GLY A 165 12.53 -14.50 -13.51
N ARG A 166 11.68 -14.43 -14.55
CA ARG A 166 10.79 -13.30 -14.80
C ARG A 166 9.52 -13.39 -13.94
N VAL A 167 9.17 -12.29 -13.27
CA VAL A 167 8.05 -12.24 -12.31
C VAL A 167 7.00 -11.18 -12.65
N GLY A 168 7.10 -10.56 -13.83
CA GLY A 168 6.21 -9.49 -14.28
C GLY A 168 6.89 -8.13 -14.26
N ASN A 169 6.12 -7.06 -14.12
CA ASN A 169 6.62 -5.69 -14.09
C ASN A 169 6.08 -4.96 -12.87
N PHE A 170 6.96 -4.53 -11.96
CA PHE A 170 6.57 -3.83 -10.73
C PHE A 170 5.69 -2.61 -10.99
N TRP A 171 6.02 -1.80 -12.01
CA TRP A 171 5.28 -0.58 -12.31
C TRP A 171 3.91 -0.81 -12.92
N ALA A 172 3.71 -1.97 -13.55
CA ALA A 172 2.41 -2.38 -14.06
C ALA A 172 1.56 -3.06 -12.98
N ASP A 173 2.21 -3.69 -12.00
CA ASP A 173 1.53 -4.36 -10.89
C ASP A 173 1.15 -3.38 -9.77
N LEU A 174 1.84 -2.21 -9.65
CA LEU A 174 1.60 -1.15 -8.68
C LEU A 174 0.33 -0.35 -9.00
#